data_5eb5dc16470fcbdcac6daf6594143258
#
_entry.id   5eb5dc16470fcbdcac6daf6594143258
#
_cell.length_a   1.000
_cell.length_b   1.000
_cell.length_c   1.000
_cell.angle_alpha   90.00
_cell.angle_beta   90.00
_cell.angle_gamma   90.00
#
_symmetry.space_group_name_H-M   'P 1'
#
loop_
_entity.id
_entity.type
_entity.pdbx_description
1 polymer ?
#
loop_
_entity_poly.entity_id
_entity_poly.type
_entity_poly.pdbx_seq_one_letter_code
_entity_poly.pdbx_strand_id
1 'polypeptide(L)'
;GDLLPRAVGKLSGGQRRRIDIARALVHSPDILILDEPTTGLDPQTRQLLWHVVETLRKQNQLTVFLTTHYMEEAAEADYIVILDGGRIAADGTPFQLKNTYTQDFITLYGVTESAVKQLALPYEPLRDAYRLAVENTADATKLILQFPSLFQDYEITKGKMDDVFLVVTGKNLTGGSDT
;
A
#
# COMPACT_ATOMS: atom_id res chain seq x y z
N GLY A 1 -18.75 14.40 21.80
CA GLY A 1 -19.19 14.77 23.11
C GLY A 1 -18.78 13.84 24.24
N ASP A 2 -18.88 12.50 24.12
CA ASP A 2 -18.78 11.54 25.24
C ASP A 2 -17.36 11.29 25.78
N LEU A 3 -16.34 11.78 25.09
CA LEU A 3 -14.94 11.60 25.48
C LEU A 3 -14.41 12.74 26.38
N LEU A 4 -15.03 13.91 26.35
CA LEU A 4 -14.56 15.10 27.06
C LEU A 4 -14.40 14.94 28.58
N PRO A 5 -15.26 14.19 29.30
CA PRO A 5 -15.11 14.01 30.75
C PRO A 5 -14.14 12.88 31.13
N ARG A 6 -13.56 12.15 30.18
CA ARG A 6 -12.69 11.01 30.46
C ARG A 6 -11.24 11.43 30.64
N ALA A 7 -10.57 10.93 31.66
CA ALA A 7 -9.13 11.10 31.82
C ALA A 7 -8.40 10.44 30.66
N VAL A 8 -7.38 11.11 30.09
CA VAL A 8 -6.60 10.65 28.92
C VAL A 8 -6.07 9.21 29.08
N GLY A 9 -5.69 8.82 30.31
CA GLY A 9 -5.23 7.47 30.61
C GLY A 9 -6.29 6.35 30.49
N LYS A 10 -7.58 6.71 30.38
CA LYS A 10 -8.70 5.76 30.21
C LYS A 10 -9.18 5.64 28.75
N LEU A 11 -8.50 6.31 27.81
CA LEU A 11 -8.83 6.28 26.40
C LEU A 11 -8.16 5.09 25.73
N SER A 12 -8.85 4.49 24.73
CA SER A 12 -8.21 3.53 23.85
C SER A 12 -7.11 4.20 23.00
N GLY A 13 -6.18 3.42 22.44
CA GLY A 13 -5.11 3.94 21.58
C GLY A 13 -5.65 4.81 20.44
N GLY A 14 -6.68 4.34 19.74
CA GLY A 14 -7.30 5.10 18.65
C GLY A 14 -8.06 6.34 19.11
N GLN A 15 -8.68 6.31 20.30
CA GLN A 15 -9.30 7.51 20.87
C GLN A 15 -8.24 8.57 21.21
N ARG A 16 -7.12 8.15 21.78
CA ARG A 16 -5.98 9.04 22.09
C ARG A 16 -5.42 9.67 20.82
N ARG A 17 -5.12 8.86 19.78
CA ARG A 17 -4.62 9.37 18.50
C ARG A 17 -5.54 10.41 17.86
N ARG A 18 -6.85 10.19 17.87
CA ARG A 18 -7.82 11.19 17.36
C ARG A 18 -7.79 12.50 18.14
N ILE A 19 -7.62 12.44 19.46
CA ILE A 19 -7.48 13.64 20.28
C ILE A 19 -6.16 14.36 20.02
N ASP A 20 -5.06 13.64 19.82
CA ASP A 20 -3.76 14.23 19.47
C ASP A 20 -3.82 14.96 18.14
N ILE A 21 -4.45 14.37 17.11
CA ILE A 21 -4.69 15.02 15.82
C ILE A 21 -5.59 16.26 16.00
N ALA A 22 -6.70 16.13 16.73
CA ALA A 22 -7.58 17.26 16.98
C ALA A 22 -6.85 18.42 17.69
N ARG A 23 -5.97 18.11 18.64
CA ARG A 23 -5.13 19.09 19.33
C ARG A 23 -4.14 19.79 18.37
N ALA A 24 -3.50 19.03 17.48
CA ALA A 24 -2.59 19.59 16.49
C ALA A 24 -3.27 20.55 15.52
N LEU A 25 -4.58 20.37 15.28
CA LEU A 25 -5.38 21.18 14.36
C LEU A 25 -6.02 22.42 14.99
N VAL A 26 -5.92 22.61 16.31
CA VAL A 26 -6.53 23.77 17.02
C VAL A 26 -6.13 25.12 16.43
N HIS A 27 -4.90 25.22 15.94
CA HIS A 27 -4.34 26.45 15.37
C HIS A 27 -4.46 26.53 13.84
N SER A 28 -5.25 25.66 13.22
CA SER A 28 -5.45 25.60 11.75
C SER A 28 -4.12 25.64 10.98
N PRO A 29 -3.20 24.71 11.21
CA PRO A 29 -1.90 24.69 10.54
C PRO A 29 -2.06 24.36 9.04
N ASP A 30 -1.13 24.81 8.21
CA ASP A 30 -1.04 24.43 6.80
C ASP A 30 -0.41 23.04 6.61
N ILE A 31 0.38 22.60 7.58
CA ILE A 31 1.10 21.31 7.55
C ILE A 31 0.83 20.54 8.84
N LEU A 32 0.42 19.29 8.68
CA LEU A 32 0.25 18.31 9.76
C LEU A 32 1.31 17.22 9.64
N ILE A 33 2.12 17.05 10.66
CA ILE A 33 3.15 16.00 10.72
C ILE A 33 2.65 14.88 11.64
N LEU A 34 2.60 13.66 11.11
CA LEU A 34 2.16 12.47 11.82
C LEU A 34 3.27 11.41 11.78
N ASP A 35 3.79 11.07 12.95
CA ASP A 35 4.81 10.04 13.09
C ASP A 35 4.15 8.71 13.48
N GLU A 36 4.18 7.73 12.58
CA GLU A 36 3.57 6.40 12.70
C GLU A 36 2.16 6.44 13.33
N PRO A 37 1.20 7.19 12.77
CA PRO A 37 -0.05 7.51 13.44
C PRO A 37 -0.95 6.29 13.73
N THR A 38 -0.75 5.18 13.02
CA THR A 38 -1.61 3.99 13.07
C THR A 38 -0.98 2.79 13.76
N THR A 39 0.27 2.92 14.20
CA THR A 39 0.98 1.83 14.89
C THR A 39 0.23 1.39 16.15
N GLY A 40 -0.01 0.08 16.27
CA GLY A 40 -0.75 -0.52 17.38
C GLY A 40 -2.28 -0.34 17.34
N LEU A 41 -2.82 0.17 16.25
CA LEU A 41 -4.27 0.26 16.05
C LEU A 41 -4.81 -0.97 15.30
N ASP A 42 -6.01 -1.40 15.69
CA ASP A 42 -6.77 -2.40 14.95
C ASP A 42 -7.19 -1.87 13.54
N PRO A 43 -7.48 -2.76 12.56
CA PRO A 43 -7.77 -2.35 11.18
C PRO A 43 -8.95 -1.36 11.06
N GLN A 44 -10.02 -1.52 11.85
CA GLN A 44 -11.17 -0.63 11.81
C GLN A 44 -10.82 0.77 12.32
N THR A 45 -10.09 0.83 13.44
CA THR A 45 -9.62 2.10 14.00
C THR A 45 -8.66 2.82 13.05
N ARG A 46 -7.79 2.07 12.35
CA ARG A 46 -6.89 2.59 11.31
C ARG A 46 -7.67 3.22 10.17
N GLN A 47 -8.62 2.52 9.59
CA GLN A 47 -9.47 3.05 8.51
C GLN A 47 -10.23 4.32 8.94
N LEU A 48 -10.79 4.31 10.15
CA LEU A 48 -11.48 5.48 10.68
C LEU A 48 -10.54 6.68 10.84
N LEU A 49 -9.30 6.46 11.30
CA LEU A 49 -8.30 7.52 11.43
C LEU A 49 -7.98 8.13 10.07
N TRP A 50 -7.75 7.30 9.05
CA TRP A 50 -7.46 7.76 7.68
C TRP A 50 -8.64 8.52 7.09
N HIS A 51 -9.86 8.06 7.30
CA HIS A 51 -11.04 8.80 6.86
C HIS A 51 -11.11 10.20 7.48
N VAL A 52 -10.80 10.34 8.76
CA VAL A 52 -10.73 11.63 9.45
C VAL A 52 -9.63 12.51 8.88
N VAL A 53 -8.41 12.00 8.72
CA VAL A 53 -7.28 12.75 8.18
C VAL A 53 -7.58 13.24 6.76
N GLU A 54 -8.11 12.37 5.90
CA GLU A 54 -8.45 12.70 4.51
C GLU A 54 -9.56 13.75 4.42
N THR A 55 -10.58 13.65 5.29
CA THR A 55 -11.65 14.66 5.38
C THR A 55 -11.08 16.01 5.76
N LEU A 56 -10.22 16.07 6.76
CA LEU A 56 -9.58 17.29 7.23
C LEU A 56 -8.65 17.89 6.16
N ARG A 57 -7.90 17.05 5.48
CA ARG A 57 -7.02 17.44 4.37
C ARG A 57 -7.81 18.17 3.28
N LYS A 58 -8.94 17.58 2.85
CA LYS A 58 -9.80 18.17 1.81
C LYS A 58 -10.48 19.45 2.25
N GLN A 59 -10.98 19.50 3.49
CA GLN A 59 -11.72 20.66 4.00
C GLN A 59 -10.82 21.88 4.25
N ASN A 60 -9.59 21.68 4.69
CA ASN A 60 -8.69 22.73 5.13
C ASN A 60 -7.51 22.96 4.18
N GLN A 61 -7.47 22.30 3.01
CA GLN A 61 -6.32 22.33 2.09
C GLN A 61 -4.98 21.99 2.78
N LEU A 62 -5.04 21.08 3.74
CA LEU A 62 -3.96 20.74 4.64
C LEU A 62 -2.93 19.84 3.91
N THR A 63 -1.65 20.15 4.04
CA THR A 63 -0.58 19.23 3.67
C THR A 63 -0.33 18.27 4.83
N VAL A 64 -0.45 16.96 4.57
CA VAL A 64 -0.16 15.93 5.57
C VAL A 64 1.16 15.26 5.23
N PHE A 65 2.13 15.38 6.14
CA PHE A 65 3.39 14.63 6.10
C PHE A 65 3.32 13.53 7.15
N LEU A 66 3.49 12.28 6.72
CA LEU A 66 3.41 11.15 7.63
C LEU A 66 4.59 10.19 7.44
N THR A 67 5.00 9.55 8.54
CA THR A 67 5.85 8.37 8.47
C THR A 67 5.01 7.12 8.69
N THR A 68 5.32 6.06 7.97
CA THR A 68 4.68 4.76 8.14
C THR A 68 5.61 3.63 7.68
N HIS A 69 5.44 2.46 8.26
CA HIS A 69 6.01 1.20 7.78
C HIS A 69 4.93 0.27 7.17
N TYR A 70 3.70 0.77 7.05
CA TYR A 70 2.60 0.05 6.38
C TYR A 70 2.52 0.46 4.91
N MET A 71 2.86 -0.46 4.02
CA MET A 71 2.90 -0.17 2.58
C MET A 71 1.52 0.14 1.99
N GLU A 72 0.46 -0.37 2.60
CA GLU A 72 -0.93 -0.05 2.24
C GLU A 72 -1.24 1.45 2.46
N GLU A 73 -0.70 2.05 3.53
CA GLU A 73 -0.86 3.48 3.80
C GLU A 73 -0.04 4.32 2.83
N ALA A 74 1.20 3.90 2.56
CA ALA A 74 2.04 4.55 1.56
C ALA A 74 1.39 4.53 0.16
N ALA A 75 0.69 3.45 -0.19
CA ALA A 75 0.01 3.31 -1.48
C ALA A 75 -1.09 4.35 -1.72
N GLU A 76 -1.67 4.93 -0.65
CA GLU A 76 -2.73 5.95 -0.70
C GLU A 76 -2.18 7.39 -0.67
N ALA A 77 -0.86 7.57 -0.53
CA ALA A 77 -0.25 8.89 -0.51
C ALA A 77 -0.17 9.52 -1.91
N ASP A 78 -0.18 10.85 -1.98
CA ASP A 78 0.06 11.57 -3.24
C ASP A 78 1.52 11.46 -3.69
N TYR A 79 2.45 11.38 -2.73
CA TYR A 79 3.90 11.28 -2.97
C TYR A 79 4.58 10.50 -1.85
N ILE A 80 5.55 9.69 -2.20
CA ILE A 80 6.28 8.81 -1.29
C ILE A 80 7.77 9.11 -1.35
N VAL A 81 8.42 9.09 -0.20
CA VAL A 81 9.88 9.09 -0.07
C VAL A 81 10.28 7.83 0.72
N ILE A 82 11.02 6.94 0.10
CA ILE A 82 11.57 5.74 0.74
C ILE A 82 12.95 6.07 1.30
N LEU A 83 13.10 5.92 2.60
CA LEU A 83 14.36 6.14 3.30
C LEU A 83 15.00 4.80 3.67
N ASP A 84 16.28 4.66 3.36
CA ASP A 84 17.12 3.55 3.83
C ASP A 84 18.49 4.03 4.24
N GLY A 85 18.97 3.58 5.40
CA GLY A 85 20.28 3.97 5.92
C GLY A 85 20.49 5.48 6.05
N GLY A 86 19.42 6.25 6.31
CA GLY A 86 19.48 7.72 6.43
C GLY A 86 19.57 8.47 5.09
N ARG A 87 19.32 7.78 3.96
CA ARG A 87 19.35 8.36 2.62
C ARG A 87 18.04 8.10 1.90
N ILE A 88 17.71 8.97 0.96
CA ILE A 88 16.59 8.71 0.04
C ILE A 88 17.02 7.60 -0.92
N ALA A 89 16.34 6.47 -0.85
CA ALA A 89 16.57 5.32 -1.71
C ALA A 89 15.72 5.41 -3.00
N ALA A 90 14.49 5.89 -2.88
CA ALA A 90 13.60 6.22 -4.00
C ALA A 90 12.55 7.23 -3.57
N ASP A 91 11.99 7.97 -4.53
CA ASP A 91 10.88 8.87 -4.31
C ASP A 91 10.01 9.01 -5.57
N GLY A 92 8.75 9.38 -5.38
CA GLY A 92 7.79 9.54 -6.46
C GLY A 92 6.35 9.30 -6.04
N THR A 93 5.43 9.37 -7.01
CA THR A 93 4.05 8.93 -6.77
C THR A 93 3.99 7.41 -6.64
N PRO A 94 2.99 6.84 -5.93
CA PRO A 94 2.82 5.38 -5.85
C PRO A 94 2.78 4.71 -7.24
N PHE A 95 2.17 5.37 -8.22
CA PHE A 95 2.10 4.89 -9.59
C PHE A 95 3.48 4.84 -10.26
N GLN A 96 4.29 5.90 -10.15
CA GLN A 96 5.64 5.96 -10.69
C GLN A 96 6.54 4.89 -10.08
N LEU A 97 6.51 4.78 -8.74
CA LEU A 97 7.33 3.80 -8.02
C LEU A 97 6.97 2.36 -8.41
N LYS A 98 5.68 2.02 -8.46
CA LYS A 98 5.25 0.68 -8.90
C LYS A 98 5.68 0.38 -10.32
N ASN A 99 5.51 1.31 -11.25
CA ASN A 99 5.91 1.08 -12.65
C ASN A 99 7.43 0.99 -12.84
N THR A 100 8.23 1.62 -11.96
CA THR A 100 9.69 1.62 -12.06
C THR A 100 10.31 0.37 -11.43
N TYR A 101 9.76 -0.07 -10.30
CA TYR A 101 10.41 -1.09 -9.45
C TYR A 101 9.67 -2.42 -9.40
N THR A 102 8.46 -2.52 -9.98
CA THR A 102 7.69 -3.77 -9.97
C THR A 102 7.21 -4.14 -11.37
N GLN A 103 6.72 -5.37 -11.50
CA GLN A 103 6.05 -5.87 -12.68
C GLN A 103 4.54 -6.00 -12.42
N ASP A 104 3.74 -6.05 -13.48
CA ASP A 104 2.35 -6.44 -13.40
C ASP A 104 2.24 -7.97 -13.42
N PHE A 105 1.13 -8.51 -12.94
CA PHE A 105 0.91 -9.94 -12.86
C PHE A 105 -0.44 -10.31 -13.44
N ILE A 106 -0.49 -11.46 -14.11
CA ILE A 106 -1.73 -12.10 -14.52
C ILE A 106 -1.86 -13.40 -13.74
N THR A 107 -2.96 -13.57 -13.02
CA THR A 107 -3.32 -14.83 -12.38
C THR A 107 -4.38 -15.52 -13.23
N LEU A 108 -4.08 -16.73 -13.70
CA LEU A 108 -4.98 -17.57 -14.50
C LEU A 108 -5.57 -18.67 -13.63
N TYR A 109 -6.89 -18.78 -13.63
CA TYR A 109 -7.63 -19.79 -12.89
C TYR A 109 -8.14 -20.89 -13.83
N GLY A 110 -8.24 -22.11 -13.29
CA GLY A 110 -8.85 -23.24 -14.03
C GLY A 110 -8.09 -23.71 -15.28
N VAL A 111 -6.83 -23.32 -15.44
CA VAL A 111 -5.98 -23.71 -16.56
C VAL A 111 -4.99 -24.82 -16.17
N THR A 112 -4.50 -25.56 -17.15
CA THR A 112 -3.46 -26.57 -16.93
C THR A 112 -2.07 -25.99 -17.08
N GLU A 113 -1.07 -26.57 -16.42
CA GLU A 113 0.32 -26.14 -16.55
C GLU A 113 0.83 -26.19 -18.00
N SER A 114 0.40 -27.20 -18.79
CA SER A 114 0.75 -27.31 -20.18
C SER A 114 0.21 -26.14 -21.02
N ALA A 115 -0.95 -25.61 -20.68
CA ALA A 115 -1.53 -24.43 -21.33
C ALA A 115 -0.75 -23.15 -20.96
N VAL A 116 -0.36 -23.00 -19.70
CA VAL A 116 0.44 -21.85 -19.24
C VAL A 116 1.83 -21.85 -19.90
N LYS A 117 2.46 -23.00 -20.06
CA LYS A 117 3.76 -23.14 -20.75
C LYS A 117 3.75 -22.65 -22.20
N GLN A 118 2.59 -22.66 -22.86
CA GLN A 118 2.46 -22.13 -24.24
C GLN A 118 2.68 -20.62 -24.30
N LEU A 119 2.47 -19.90 -23.21
CA LEU A 119 2.69 -18.46 -23.14
C LEU A 119 4.17 -18.06 -23.12
N ALA A 120 5.08 -19.02 -22.89
CA ALA A 120 6.53 -18.82 -22.84
C ALA A 120 6.98 -17.70 -21.89
N LEU A 121 6.22 -17.47 -20.80
CA LEU A 121 6.52 -16.50 -19.75
C LEU A 121 6.92 -17.21 -18.46
N PRO A 122 7.73 -16.56 -17.61
CA PRO A 122 7.94 -17.03 -16.24
C PRO A 122 6.61 -17.10 -15.49
N TYR A 123 6.36 -18.20 -14.81
CA TYR A 123 5.15 -18.39 -14.02
C TYR A 123 5.46 -19.03 -12.67
N GLU A 124 4.61 -18.73 -11.71
CA GLU A 124 4.59 -19.29 -10.38
C GLU A 124 3.30 -20.11 -10.20
N PRO A 125 3.38 -21.41 -9.83
CA PRO A 125 2.19 -22.18 -9.50
C PRO A 125 1.63 -21.73 -8.15
N LEU A 126 0.34 -21.43 -8.12
CA LEU A 126 -0.46 -21.21 -6.91
C LEU A 126 -1.33 -22.45 -6.66
N ARG A 127 -2.05 -22.47 -5.53
CA ARG A 127 -2.87 -23.63 -5.15
C ARG A 127 -3.85 -24.07 -6.25
N ASP A 128 -4.58 -23.12 -6.84
CA ASP A 128 -5.65 -23.37 -7.83
C ASP A 128 -5.48 -22.48 -9.08
N ALA A 129 -4.30 -21.92 -9.31
CA ALA A 129 -4.03 -20.95 -10.36
C ALA A 129 -2.55 -20.92 -10.77
N TYR A 130 -2.25 -20.15 -11.79
CA TYR A 130 -0.88 -19.81 -12.20
C TYR A 130 -0.72 -18.30 -12.29
N ARG A 131 0.32 -17.77 -11.68
CA ARG A 131 0.66 -16.35 -11.72
C ARG A 131 1.80 -16.10 -12.68
N LEU A 132 1.59 -15.26 -13.67
CA LEU A 132 2.56 -14.88 -14.68
C LEU A 132 3.00 -13.43 -14.45
N ALA A 133 4.30 -13.18 -14.56
CA ALA A 133 4.83 -11.82 -14.56
C ALA A 133 4.79 -11.25 -15.99
N VAL A 134 4.33 -10.01 -16.10
CA VAL A 134 4.33 -9.22 -17.34
C VAL A 134 4.91 -7.83 -17.07
N GLU A 135 5.53 -7.21 -18.06
CA GLU A 135 6.15 -5.91 -17.85
C GLU A 135 5.13 -4.83 -17.46
N ASN A 136 3.97 -4.86 -18.10
CA ASN A 136 2.91 -3.88 -17.87
C ASN A 136 1.55 -4.40 -18.34
N THR A 137 0.48 -3.68 -18.00
CA THR A 137 -0.89 -4.02 -18.36
C THR A 137 -1.13 -4.08 -19.88
N ALA A 138 -0.38 -3.31 -20.69
CA ALA A 138 -0.52 -3.36 -22.15
C ALA A 138 -0.02 -4.69 -22.72
N ASP A 139 1.04 -5.26 -22.15
CA ASP A 139 1.53 -6.57 -22.55
C ASP A 139 0.58 -7.69 -22.08
N ALA A 140 -0.02 -7.54 -20.88
CA ALA A 140 -1.13 -8.40 -20.46
C ALA A 140 -2.26 -8.40 -21.51
N THR A 141 -2.67 -7.24 -21.99
CA THR A 141 -3.73 -7.10 -22.99
C THR A 141 -3.36 -7.79 -24.31
N LYS A 142 -2.11 -7.68 -24.75
CA LYS A 142 -1.64 -8.38 -25.97
C LYS A 142 -1.75 -9.91 -25.81
N LEU A 143 -1.36 -10.45 -24.67
CA LEU A 143 -1.48 -11.88 -24.38
C LEU A 143 -2.92 -12.35 -24.39
N ILE A 144 -3.83 -11.60 -23.77
CA ILE A 144 -5.26 -11.92 -23.77
C ILE A 144 -5.82 -11.99 -25.20
N LEU A 145 -5.45 -11.02 -26.03
CA LEU A 145 -5.90 -10.99 -27.44
C LEU A 145 -5.29 -12.11 -28.28
N GLN A 146 -4.07 -12.53 -27.97
CA GLN A 146 -3.38 -13.60 -28.69
C GLN A 146 -3.87 -14.99 -28.29
N PHE A 147 -4.26 -15.20 -27.02
CA PHE A 147 -4.66 -16.50 -26.49
C PHE A 147 -6.00 -16.45 -25.76
N PRO A 148 -7.08 -15.96 -26.39
CA PRO A 148 -8.35 -15.68 -25.69
C PRO A 148 -8.98 -16.92 -25.01
N SER A 149 -8.68 -18.11 -25.49
CA SER A 149 -9.18 -19.37 -24.89
C SER A 149 -8.55 -19.70 -23.52
N LEU A 150 -7.35 -19.15 -23.24
CA LEU A 150 -6.69 -19.36 -21.94
C LEU A 150 -7.14 -18.34 -20.89
N PHE A 151 -7.62 -17.19 -21.32
CA PHE A 151 -8.02 -16.08 -20.44
C PHE A 151 -9.54 -16.04 -20.24
N GLN A 152 -10.11 -17.20 -19.78
CA GLN A 152 -11.54 -17.30 -19.49
C GLN A 152 -11.85 -16.81 -18.06
N ASP A 153 -10.95 -17.12 -17.12
CA ASP A 153 -11.02 -16.66 -15.73
C ASP A 153 -9.62 -16.20 -15.30
N TYR A 154 -9.48 -14.90 -15.10
CA TYR A 154 -8.20 -14.31 -14.81
C TYR A 154 -8.31 -12.99 -14.04
N GLU A 155 -7.24 -12.64 -13.37
CA GLU A 155 -7.08 -11.36 -12.69
C GLU A 155 -5.78 -10.69 -13.14
N ILE A 156 -5.81 -9.37 -13.38
CA ILE A 156 -4.60 -8.57 -13.60
C ILE A 156 -4.38 -7.72 -12.35
N THR A 157 -3.21 -7.89 -11.74
CA THR A 157 -2.81 -7.12 -10.57
C THR A 157 -1.52 -6.34 -10.87
N LYS A 158 -1.51 -5.08 -10.47
CA LYS A 158 -0.26 -4.30 -10.45
C LYS A 158 0.61 -4.72 -9.28
N GLY A 159 1.91 -4.53 -9.44
CA GLY A 159 2.85 -4.70 -8.33
C GLY A 159 2.44 -3.87 -7.11
N LYS A 160 2.76 -4.35 -5.92
CA LYS A 160 2.41 -3.72 -4.65
C LYS A 160 3.55 -2.80 -4.17
N MET A 161 3.21 -1.89 -3.26
CA MET A 161 4.24 -1.05 -2.61
C MET A 161 5.21 -1.87 -1.75
N ASP A 162 4.77 -3.03 -1.24
CA ASP A 162 5.66 -4.01 -0.57
C ASP A 162 6.79 -4.46 -1.51
N ASP A 163 6.45 -4.77 -2.77
CA ASP A 163 7.43 -5.20 -3.77
C ASP A 163 8.41 -4.07 -4.10
N VAL A 164 7.91 -2.83 -4.23
CA VAL A 164 8.76 -1.62 -4.40
C VAL A 164 9.76 -1.51 -3.27
N PHE A 165 9.28 -1.57 -2.02
CA PHE A 165 10.12 -1.44 -0.84
C PHE A 165 11.22 -2.51 -0.80
N LEU A 166 10.88 -3.77 -1.10
CA LEU A 166 11.83 -4.89 -1.15
C LEU A 166 12.92 -4.66 -2.20
N VAL A 167 12.53 -4.24 -3.40
CA VAL A 167 13.49 -3.99 -4.50
C VAL A 167 14.41 -2.83 -4.17
N VAL A 168 13.86 -1.73 -3.65
CA VAL A 168 14.62 -0.49 -3.39
C VAL A 168 15.56 -0.62 -2.21
N THR A 169 15.15 -1.33 -1.14
CA THR A 169 15.96 -1.45 0.09
C THR A 169 16.72 -2.77 0.20
N GLY A 170 16.36 -3.79 -0.58
CA GLY A 170 16.89 -5.15 -0.45
C GLY A 170 16.50 -5.86 0.86
N LYS A 171 15.50 -5.34 1.58
CA LYS A 171 15.07 -5.83 2.90
C LYS A 171 13.69 -6.47 2.82
N ASN A 172 13.53 -7.65 3.45
CA ASN A 172 12.21 -8.23 3.63
C ASN A 172 11.40 -7.42 4.66
N LEU A 173 10.11 -7.19 4.35
CA LEU A 173 9.14 -6.53 5.26
C LEU A 173 8.74 -7.41 6.46
N THR A 174 9.47 -8.48 6.75
CA THR A 174 9.26 -9.31 7.94
C THR A 174 9.57 -8.49 9.19
N GLY A 175 8.59 -7.73 9.62
CA GLY A 175 8.50 -7.24 10.98
C GLY A 175 8.23 -8.43 11.90
N GLY A 176 9.26 -8.95 12.51
CA GLY A 176 9.17 -10.07 13.44
C GLY A 176 10.55 -10.53 13.86
N SER A 177 11.08 -9.93 14.91
CA SER A 177 11.99 -10.52 15.90
C SER A 177 13.07 -11.50 15.40
N ASP A 178 14.26 -10.99 15.15
CA ASP A 178 15.48 -11.71 15.50
C ASP A 178 16.14 -10.96 16.68
N THR A 179 15.98 -11.54 17.84
CA THR A 179 16.88 -11.40 18.99
C THR A 179 17.46 -12.74 19.26
#